data_8082fd30ac7ef7014131d9b84ca0269c
#
_entry.id   8082fd30ac7ef7014131d9b84ca0269c
#
_cell.length_a   1.000
_cell.length_b   1.000
_cell.length_c   1.000
_cell.angle_alpha   90.00
_cell.angle_beta   90.00
_cell.angle_gamma   90.00
#
_symmetry.space_group_name_H-M   'P 1'
#
loop_
_entity.id
_entity.type
_entity.pdbx_description
1 polymer ?
#
loop_
_entity_poly.entity_id
_entity_poly.type
_entity_poly.pdbx_seq_one_letter_code
_entity_poly.pdbx_strand_id
1 'polypeptide(L)'
;MKKFISILLITVMVILCISACGQKNSSTKEDNHTVQNRGTKIKVVTTIFPEYDWVKEIAGDEISNMDLTMLLDNGVDLHSYQPTASDIMKISDCDLFIYVGGESDAWVDDALKEAVNKNMKVINLLDVLGNTVKEEEVKEGMEAEEEEESGEEEEEPEYDEHVWLSLKNAKTLTKAIADDLCEIDEEHKDIYMRNEKAYEEKLDTLDKEYQGTVDAASQKTLLFGDRFPFRYLVDDYGLDYYAAFVGCSAETEASFETVKFLSEKVDELGLKNVITIEKSDQKIAKTIVENTKDKNQNILTLDSMQSTLSDDVKNGTTYLSVMEKNLEVLKEALQ
;
A
#
# COMPACT_ATOMS: atom_id res chain seq x y z
N MET A 1 -34.27 58.74 38.63
CA MET A 1 -32.89 58.56 39.11
C MET A 1 -32.11 57.44 38.47
N LYS A 2 -32.71 56.33 38.04
CA LYS A 2 -31.98 55.22 37.39
C LYS A 2 -31.43 55.48 35.98
N LYS A 3 -32.00 56.43 35.20
CA LYS A 3 -31.58 56.75 33.83
C LYS A 3 -30.36 57.71 33.75
N PHE A 4 -30.12 58.49 34.80
CA PHE A 4 -28.98 59.43 34.85
C PHE A 4 -27.65 58.76 35.27
N ILE A 5 -27.72 57.66 36.01
CA ILE A 5 -26.54 56.90 36.46
C ILE A 5 -25.93 56.10 35.26
N SER A 6 -26.77 55.65 34.33
CA SER A 6 -26.33 54.87 33.16
C SER A 6 -25.54 55.72 32.13
N ILE A 7 -25.89 57.01 32.01
CA ILE A 7 -25.23 57.95 31.07
C ILE A 7 -23.87 58.41 31.65
N LEU A 8 -23.75 58.54 32.96
CA LEU A 8 -22.50 58.93 33.62
C LEU A 8 -21.42 57.82 33.55
N LEU A 9 -21.81 56.55 33.58
CA LEU A 9 -20.88 55.40 33.43
C LEU A 9 -20.32 55.24 32.02
N ILE A 10 -21.09 55.59 31.00
CA ILE A 10 -20.65 55.53 29.60
C ILE A 10 -19.68 56.65 29.26
N THR A 11 -19.84 57.85 29.89
CA THR A 11 -18.97 59.02 29.64
C THR A 11 -17.58 58.85 30.33
N VAL A 12 -17.47 58.11 31.44
CA VAL A 12 -16.20 57.83 32.11
C VAL A 12 -15.39 56.76 31.34
N MET A 13 -16.05 55.85 30.63
CA MET A 13 -15.36 54.79 29.87
C MET A 13 -14.76 55.29 28.54
N VAL A 14 -15.30 56.41 27.98
CA VAL A 14 -14.78 57.02 26.72
C VAL A 14 -13.58 57.93 26.97
N ILE A 15 -13.35 58.45 28.20
CA ILE A 15 -12.23 59.35 28.52
C ILE A 15 -10.93 58.59 28.81
N LEU A 16 -10.99 57.28 29.06
CA LEU A 16 -9.82 56.44 29.36
C LEU A 16 -9.09 55.86 28.12
N CYS A 17 -9.59 56.13 26.91
CA CYS A 17 -9.03 55.61 25.65
C CYS A 17 -8.19 56.60 24.83
N ILE A 18 -7.92 57.84 25.33
CA ILE A 18 -7.25 58.90 24.55
C ILE A 18 -5.87 59.34 25.14
N SER A 19 -5.23 58.54 25.97
CA SER A 19 -3.93 58.91 26.53
C SER A 19 -2.85 57.88 26.24
N ALA A 20 -2.65 57.53 24.97
CA ALA A 20 -1.45 56.77 24.54
C ALA A 20 -1.10 57.10 23.10
N CYS A 21 -0.63 58.32 22.89
CA CYS A 21 0.09 58.65 21.67
C CYS A 21 1.22 59.63 22.00
N GLY A 22 2.45 59.17 21.85
CA GLY A 22 3.57 60.07 21.68
C GLY A 22 4.81 59.74 22.54
N GLN A 23 5.70 58.88 22.06
CA GLN A 23 7.13 59.16 22.13
C GLN A 23 7.91 58.33 21.13
N LYS A 24 8.49 59.00 20.12
CA LYS A 24 9.54 58.44 19.26
C LYS A 24 10.79 58.23 20.10
N ASN A 25 11.35 57.02 20.07
CA ASN A 25 12.79 56.82 20.20
C ASN A 25 13.22 55.65 19.32
N SER A 26 14.11 55.96 18.41
CA SER A 26 14.82 55.03 17.57
C SER A 26 15.77 54.18 18.41
N SER A 27 15.63 52.89 18.39
CA SER A 27 16.71 51.92 18.57
C SER A 27 16.36 50.64 17.87
N THR A 28 17.15 50.35 16.83
CA THR A 28 17.24 49.07 16.15
C THR A 28 17.32 47.94 17.14
N LYS A 29 16.28 47.11 17.18
CA LYS A 29 16.33 45.74 17.66
C LYS A 29 15.74 44.88 16.59
N GLU A 30 16.54 43.93 16.14
CA GLU A 30 16.13 42.79 15.35
C GLU A 30 14.96 42.11 16.07
N ASP A 31 13.76 42.32 15.58
CA ASP A 31 12.61 41.52 15.96
C ASP A 31 12.73 40.19 15.24
N ASN A 32 13.23 39.24 15.97
CA ASN A 32 13.12 37.82 15.66
C ASN A 32 11.61 37.48 15.73
N HIS A 33 10.89 37.78 14.68
CA HIS A 33 9.58 37.20 14.43
C HIS A 33 9.81 35.73 14.09
N THR A 34 9.88 34.90 15.10
CA THR A 34 9.51 33.49 14.97
C THR A 34 8.01 33.51 14.67
N VAL A 35 7.67 33.65 13.41
CA VAL A 35 6.39 33.23 12.90
C VAL A 35 6.40 31.72 13.12
N GLN A 36 5.76 31.25 14.19
CA GLN A 36 5.28 29.89 14.23
C GLN A 36 4.23 29.79 13.12
N ASN A 37 4.71 29.52 11.93
CA ASN A 37 3.91 28.97 10.86
C ASN A 37 3.48 27.60 11.37
N ARG A 38 2.30 27.51 11.99
CA ARG A 38 1.57 26.26 12.13
C ARG A 38 1.11 25.95 10.71
N GLY A 39 2.03 25.42 9.90
CA GLY A 39 1.76 24.98 8.57
C GLY A 39 0.57 24.03 8.60
N THR A 40 -0.34 24.19 7.67
CA THR A 40 -1.34 23.16 7.39
C THR A 40 -0.59 21.88 7.12
N LYS A 41 -0.95 20.79 7.80
CA LYS A 41 -0.34 19.49 7.57
C LYS A 41 -0.52 19.08 6.10
N ILE A 42 0.49 18.43 5.54
CA ILE A 42 0.40 17.82 4.22
C ILE A 42 -0.57 16.64 4.32
N LYS A 43 -1.60 16.62 3.51
CA LYS A 43 -2.60 15.56 3.48
C LYS A 43 -2.20 14.53 2.44
N VAL A 44 -1.91 13.33 2.91
CA VAL A 44 -1.56 12.18 2.06
C VAL A 44 -2.60 11.10 2.23
N VAL A 45 -3.15 10.62 1.12
CA VAL A 45 -4.10 9.50 1.10
C VAL A 45 -3.50 8.37 0.30
N THR A 46 -3.55 7.16 0.84
CA THR A 46 -3.10 5.93 0.19
C THR A 46 -4.22 4.91 0.19
N THR A 47 -4.25 4.01 -0.77
CA THR A 47 -5.22 2.93 -0.79
C THR A 47 -4.80 1.79 0.12
N ILE A 48 -3.63 1.20 -0.08
CA ILE A 48 -3.15 -0.01 0.59
C ILE A 48 -2.04 0.24 1.61
N PHE A 49 -1.78 -0.77 2.44
CA PHE A 49 -0.74 -0.71 3.49
C PHE A 49 0.69 -0.47 2.95
N PRO A 50 1.19 -1.12 1.88
CA PRO A 50 2.53 -0.86 1.38
C PRO A 50 2.79 0.62 1.08
N GLU A 51 1.88 1.29 0.40
CA GLU A 51 1.95 2.72 0.08
C GLU A 51 2.03 3.58 1.35
N TYR A 52 1.16 3.27 2.32
CA TYR A 52 1.11 3.96 3.60
C TYR A 52 2.44 3.84 4.37
N ASP A 53 3.01 2.64 4.41
CA ASP A 53 4.28 2.39 5.11
C ASP A 53 5.46 3.05 4.39
N TRP A 54 5.50 3.02 3.06
CA TRP A 54 6.52 3.72 2.27
C TRP A 54 6.52 5.23 2.51
N VAL A 55 5.34 5.87 2.54
CA VAL A 55 5.24 7.29 2.92
C VAL A 55 5.82 7.53 4.30
N LYS A 56 5.52 6.69 5.29
CA LYS A 56 6.07 6.80 6.66
C LYS A 56 7.59 6.67 6.69
N GLU A 57 8.14 5.69 5.99
CA GLU A 57 9.59 5.46 5.94
C GLU A 57 10.31 6.64 5.28
N ILE A 58 9.74 7.22 4.21
CA ILE A 58 10.30 8.39 3.52
C ILE A 58 10.17 9.65 4.38
N ALA A 59 9.01 9.87 5.00
CA ALA A 59 8.79 11.02 5.87
C ALA A 59 9.66 10.98 7.13
N GLY A 60 9.86 9.80 7.72
CA GLY A 60 10.59 9.65 8.97
C GLY A 60 10.01 10.52 10.09
N ASP A 61 10.83 11.34 10.73
CA ASP A 61 10.40 12.24 11.82
C ASP A 61 9.41 13.32 11.34
N GLU A 62 9.43 13.66 10.04
CA GLU A 62 8.53 14.65 9.43
C GLU A 62 7.10 14.13 9.26
N ILE A 63 6.83 12.86 9.55
CA ILE A 63 5.46 12.30 9.56
C ILE A 63 4.52 13.07 10.49
N SER A 64 5.07 13.74 11.51
CA SER A 64 4.29 14.60 12.42
C SER A 64 3.67 15.81 11.71
N ASN A 65 4.23 16.23 10.58
CA ASN A 65 3.77 17.33 9.73
C ASN A 65 2.78 16.87 8.66
N MET A 66 2.45 15.57 8.63
CA MET A 66 1.53 14.96 7.68
C MET A 66 0.22 14.53 8.35
N ASP A 67 -0.83 14.51 7.56
CA ASP A 67 -2.11 13.85 7.84
C ASP A 67 -2.24 12.69 6.86
N LEU A 68 -1.63 11.55 7.26
CA LEU A 68 -1.52 10.36 6.42
C LEU A 68 -2.69 9.42 6.70
N THR A 69 -3.44 9.09 5.66
CA THR A 69 -4.61 8.20 5.71
C THR A 69 -4.41 6.99 4.82
N MET A 70 -4.63 5.80 5.36
CA MET A 70 -4.80 4.55 4.62
C MET A 70 -6.30 4.27 4.47
N LEU A 71 -6.78 4.05 3.25
CA LEU A 71 -8.21 3.81 3.00
C LEU A 71 -8.62 2.39 3.37
N LEU A 72 -7.81 1.39 2.99
CA LEU A 72 -8.07 -0.02 3.27
C LEU A 72 -7.50 -0.41 4.65
N ASP A 73 -7.95 0.25 5.70
CA ASP A 73 -7.40 0.13 7.05
C ASP A 73 -8.08 -0.94 7.93
N ASN A 74 -9.14 -1.55 7.43
CA ASN A 74 -10.01 -2.48 8.16
C ASN A 74 -9.90 -3.94 7.68
N GLY A 75 -8.93 -4.24 6.80
CA GLY A 75 -8.65 -5.57 6.28
C GLY A 75 -9.60 -6.03 5.16
N VAL A 76 -10.27 -5.09 4.51
CA VAL A 76 -10.93 -5.31 3.23
C VAL A 76 -9.84 -5.48 2.17
N ASP A 77 -9.99 -6.48 1.34
CA ASP A 77 -9.15 -6.75 0.19
C ASP A 77 -9.35 -5.68 -0.90
N LEU A 78 -8.27 -5.33 -1.62
CA LEU A 78 -8.28 -4.33 -2.68
C LEU A 78 -9.38 -4.59 -3.71
N HIS A 79 -9.50 -5.85 -4.16
CA HIS A 79 -10.46 -6.27 -5.20
C HIS A 79 -11.93 -6.22 -4.75
N SER A 80 -12.18 -6.08 -3.45
CA SER A 80 -13.53 -5.96 -2.87
C SER A 80 -13.82 -4.55 -2.33
N TYR A 81 -12.87 -3.62 -2.45
CA TYR A 81 -13.00 -2.30 -1.87
C TYR A 81 -13.94 -1.41 -2.68
N GLN A 82 -14.82 -0.72 -1.96
CA GLN A 82 -15.68 0.33 -2.52
C GLN A 82 -15.54 1.59 -1.66
N PRO A 83 -15.13 2.74 -2.24
CA PRO A 83 -14.90 3.95 -1.46
C PRO A 83 -16.19 4.48 -0.85
N THR A 84 -16.10 4.93 0.39
CA THR A 84 -17.20 5.65 1.04
C THR A 84 -17.20 7.13 0.61
N ALA A 85 -18.32 7.82 0.82
CA ALA A 85 -18.36 9.27 0.61
C ALA A 85 -17.31 10.03 1.46
N SER A 86 -16.93 9.49 2.62
CA SER A 86 -15.86 10.05 3.45
C SER A 86 -14.49 9.89 2.79
N ASP A 87 -14.24 8.77 2.15
CA ASP A 87 -12.97 8.50 1.46
C ASP A 87 -12.82 9.40 0.24
N ILE A 88 -13.88 9.55 -0.56
CA ILE A 88 -13.91 10.51 -1.68
C ILE A 88 -13.64 11.94 -1.21
N MET A 89 -14.17 12.35 -0.05
CA MET A 89 -13.87 13.69 0.51
C MET A 89 -12.40 13.84 0.92
N LYS A 90 -11.78 12.81 1.50
CA LYS A 90 -10.37 12.83 1.87
C LYS A 90 -9.49 12.94 0.62
N ILE A 91 -9.76 12.13 -0.41
CA ILE A 91 -9.06 12.18 -1.70
C ILE A 91 -9.22 13.55 -2.33
N SER A 92 -10.45 14.08 -2.39
CA SER A 92 -10.76 15.36 -3.04
C SER A 92 -9.94 16.55 -2.52
N ASP A 93 -9.51 16.52 -1.25
CA ASP A 93 -8.85 17.64 -0.54
C ASP A 93 -7.39 17.31 -0.15
N CYS A 94 -6.82 16.17 -0.60
CA CYS A 94 -5.45 15.80 -0.26
C CYS A 94 -4.41 16.52 -1.16
N ASP A 95 -3.16 16.51 -0.71
CA ASP A 95 -2.02 17.07 -1.45
C ASP A 95 -1.32 15.97 -2.29
N LEU A 96 -1.36 14.72 -1.81
CA LEU A 96 -0.84 13.54 -2.50
C LEU A 96 -1.84 12.38 -2.35
N PHE A 97 -2.22 11.79 -3.46
CA PHE A 97 -3.01 10.56 -3.52
C PHE A 97 -2.20 9.45 -4.20
N ILE A 98 -2.11 8.30 -3.56
CA ILE A 98 -1.39 7.12 -4.05
C ILE A 98 -2.37 5.95 -4.12
N TYR A 99 -2.39 5.26 -5.25
CA TYR A 99 -3.25 4.11 -5.49
C TYR A 99 -2.60 3.12 -6.46
N VAL A 100 -3.06 1.88 -6.46
CA VAL A 100 -2.43 0.82 -7.26
C VAL A 100 -2.66 1.03 -8.75
N GLY A 101 -3.88 1.29 -9.15
CA GLY A 101 -4.34 1.24 -10.53
C GLY A 101 -4.97 -0.12 -10.88
N GLY A 102 -5.28 -0.32 -12.15
CA GLY A 102 -5.97 -1.53 -12.60
C GLY A 102 -7.47 -1.49 -12.38
N GLU A 103 -8.12 -2.64 -12.51
CA GLU A 103 -9.59 -2.77 -12.43
C GLU A 103 -10.13 -2.49 -11.04
N SER A 104 -9.42 -2.92 -10.00
CA SER A 104 -9.82 -2.69 -8.61
C SER A 104 -9.93 -1.21 -8.25
N ASP A 105 -9.19 -0.36 -8.94
CA ASP A 105 -9.17 1.08 -8.74
C ASP A 105 -9.90 1.87 -9.86
N ALA A 106 -10.73 1.23 -10.70
CA ALA A 106 -11.51 1.90 -11.77
C ALA A 106 -12.38 3.06 -11.26
N TRP A 107 -12.80 3.03 -10.00
CA TRP A 107 -13.54 4.09 -9.33
C TRP A 107 -12.74 5.39 -9.14
N VAL A 108 -11.40 5.34 -9.23
CA VAL A 108 -10.50 6.48 -8.96
C VAL A 108 -10.71 7.60 -9.99
N ASP A 109 -10.92 7.27 -11.24
CA ASP A 109 -11.15 8.28 -12.28
C ASP A 109 -12.32 9.19 -11.98
N ASP A 110 -13.40 8.64 -11.43
CA ASP A 110 -14.57 9.44 -11.04
C ASP A 110 -14.28 10.26 -9.76
N ALA A 111 -13.56 9.70 -8.80
CA ALA A 111 -13.15 10.44 -7.61
C ALA A 111 -12.25 11.64 -7.96
N LEU A 112 -11.31 11.50 -8.88
CA LEU A 112 -10.40 12.56 -9.31
C LEU A 112 -11.10 13.68 -10.08
N LYS A 113 -12.17 13.40 -10.83
CA LYS A 113 -12.99 14.44 -11.49
C LYS A 113 -13.61 15.41 -10.49
N GLU A 114 -13.98 14.92 -9.32
CA GLU A 114 -14.60 15.70 -8.24
C GLU A 114 -13.57 16.34 -7.29
N ALA A 115 -12.26 16.18 -7.53
CA ALA A 115 -11.21 16.73 -6.69
C ALA A 115 -11.29 18.25 -6.58
N VAL A 116 -11.26 18.75 -5.34
CA VAL A 116 -11.27 20.18 -5.01
C VAL A 116 -9.86 20.76 -5.11
N ASN A 117 -8.86 20.05 -4.60
CA ASN A 117 -7.46 20.45 -4.73
C ASN A 117 -6.95 20.17 -6.15
N LYS A 118 -6.84 21.23 -6.97
CA LYS A 118 -6.37 21.12 -8.36
C LYS A 118 -4.83 21.02 -8.49
N ASN A 119 -4.11 21.15 -7.38
CA ASN A 119 -2.66 20.99 -7.32
C ASN A 119 -2.24 19.65 -6.71
N MET A 120 -3.21 18.77 -6.43
CA MET A 120 -2.96 17.44 -5.90
C MET A 120 -2.02 16.66 -6.83
N LYS A 121 -1.02 16.03 -6.23
CA LYS A 121 -0.20 15.02 -6.90
C LYS A 121 -0.90 13.68 -6.84
N VAL A 122 -0.79 12.90 -7.90
CA VAL A 122 -1.43 11.60 -8.02
C VAL A 122 -0.41 10.58 -8.51
N ILE A 123 -0.23 9.51 -7.75
CA ILE A 123 0.63 8.38 -8.12
C ILE A 123 -0.26 7.16 -8.36
N ASN A 124 -0.29 6.69 -9.59
CA ASN A 124 -0.77 5.36 -9.97
C ASN A 124 0.45 4.43 -10.04
N LEU A 125 0.48 3.37 -9.22
CA LEU A 125 1.65 2.49 -9.15
C LEU A 125 1.92 1.78 -10.47
N LEU A 126 0.87 1.32 -11.17
CA LEU A 126 1.01 0.67 -12.48
C LEU A 126 1.58 1.64 -13.52
N ASP A 127 1.12 2.90 -13.54
CA ASP A 127 1.62 3.93 -14.46
C ASP A 127 3.10 4.24 -14.22
N VAL A 128 3.52 4.33 -12.95
CA VAL A 128 4.93 4.55 -12.58
C VAL A 128 5.81 3.42 -13.09
N LEU A 129 5.34 2.19 -13.03
CA LEU A 129 6.07 1.00 -13.50
C LEU A 129 6.01 0.82 -15.02
N GLY A 130 4.98 1.33 -15.67
CA GLY A 130 4.82 1.33 -17.13
C GLY A 130 5.06 -0.04 -17.74
N ASN A 131 6.00 -0.16 -18.68
CA ASN A 131 6.27 -1.40 -19.44
C ASN A 131 6.79 -2.58 -18.60
N THR A 132 7.01 -2.42 -17.29
CA THR A 132 7.42 -3.51 -16.40
C THR A 132 6.24 -4.20 -15.73
N VAL A 133 5.04 -3.64 -15.89
CA VAL A 133 3.78 -4.25 -15.44
C VAL A 133 3.54 -5.55 -16.23
N LYS A 134 3.01 -6.55 -15.55
CA LYS A 134 2.75 -7.89 -16.10
C LYS A 134 1.27 -8.14 -16.24
N GLU A 135 0.90 -8.77 -17.33
CA GLU A 135 -0.45 -9.29 -17.51
C GLU A 135 -0.71 -10.42 -16.51
N GLU A 136 -1.94 -10.55 -16.05
CA GLU A 136 -2.36 -11.69 -15.26
C GLU A 136 -2.17 -13.00 -16.08
N GLU A 137 -1.75 -14.06 -15.43
CA GLU A 137 -1.43 -15.33 -16.10
C GLU A 137 -2.26 -16.46 -15.52
N VAL A 138 -3.11 -17.04 -16.34
CA VAL A 138 -3.81 -18.29 -16.01
C VAL A 138 -2.92 -19.48 -16.39
N LYS A 139 -2.39 -20.19 -15.40
CA LYS A 139 -1.59 -21.41 -15.63
C LYS A 139 -2.45 -22.67 -15.65
N GLU A 140 -1.87 -23.75 -16.19
CA GLU A 140 -2.51 -25.06 -16.20
C GLU A 140 -2.98 -25.48 -14.80
N GLY A 141 -4.26 -25.82 -14.69
CA GLY A 141 -4.90 -26.25 -13.46
C GLY A 141 -5.44 -25.15 -12.56
N MET A 142 -5.22 -23.89 -12.91
CA MET A 142 -5.92 -22.77 -12.28
C MET A 142 -7.35 -22.68 -12.81
N GLU A 143 -8.24 -22.22 -11.96
CA GLU A 143 -9.56 -21.76 -12.41
C GLU A 143 -9.41 -20.35 -12.96
N ALA A 144 -9.85 -20.17 -14.21
CA ALA A 144 -10.04 -18.85 -14.78
C ALA A 144 -11.34 -18.27 -14.22
N GLU A 145 -11.43 -16.97 -14.11
CA GLU A 145 -12.70 -16.31 -13.85
C GLU A 145 -13.68 -16.65 -15.01
N GLU A 146 -14.95 -16.90 -14.68
CA GLU A 146 -15.96 -17.10 -15.71
C GLU A 146 -16.18 -15.74 -16.41
N GLU A 147 -15.58 -15.58 -17.60
CA GLU A 147 -15.85 -14.43 -18.46
C GLU A 147 -17.37 -14.38 -18.74
N GLU A 148 -18.06 -13.39 -18.20
CA GLU A 148 -19.39 -13.07 -18.71
C GLU A 148 -19.23 -12.73 -20.19
N GLU A 149 -19.87 -13.51 -21.10
CA GLU A 149 -19.91 -13.28 -22.55
C GLU A 149 -20.36 -11.84 -22.87
N SER A 150 -19.49 -10.85 -22.68
CA SER A 150 -19.63 -9.50 -23.18
C SER A 150 -19.05 -9.48 -24.60
N GLY A 151 -19.90 -9.16 -25.59
CA GLY A 151 -19.61 -9.33 -27.02
C GLY A 151 -18.34 -8.61 -27.48
N GLU A 152 -17.73 -9.14 -28.54
CA GLU A 152 -16.66 -8.70 -29.44
C GLU A 152 -16.15 -7.23 -29.31
N GLU A 153 -15.75 -6.80 -28.13
CA GLU A 153 -14.85 -5.65 -27.94
C GLU A 153 -13.47 -6.25 -27.68
N GLU A 154 -12.42 -5.73 -28.33
CA GLU A 154 -11.03 -6.14 -28.07
C GLU A 154 -10.77 -5.87 -26.58
N GLU A 155 -10.72 -6.93 -25.77
CA GLU A 155 -10.45 -6.84 -24.33
C GLU A 155 -9.05 -6.28 -24.14
N GLU A 156 -8.94 -5.19 -23.37
CA GLU A 156 -7.64 -4.69 -22.95
C GLU A 156 -6.99 -5.73 -22.00
N PRO A 157 -5.67 -5.93 -22.07
CA PRO A 157 -5.02 -6.93 -21.23
C PRO A 157 -5.20 -6.59 -19.76
N GLU A 158 -5.69 -7.54 -18.98
CA GLU A 158 -5.80 -7.44 -17.54
C GLU A 158 -4.41 -7.55 -16.91
N TYR A 159 -4.04 -6.55 -16.12
CA TYR A 159 -2.73 -6.51 -15.46
C TYR A 159 -2.82 -7.03 -14.02
N ASP A 160 -1.83 -7.82 -13.63
CA ASP A 160 -1.66 -8.20 -12.23
C ASP A 160 -1.34 -6.95 -11.39
N GLU A 161 -2.20 -6.65 -10.44
CA GLU A 161 -2.15 -5.43 -9.62
C GLU A 161 -1.16 -5.53 -8.45
N HIS A 162 -0.64 -6.73 -8.12
CA HIS A 162 0.15 -7.00 -6.91
C HIS A 162 1.62 -6.55 -7.03
N VAL A 163 1.85 -5.40 -7.64
CA VAL A 163 3.18 -4.85 -7.96
C VAL A 163 4.07 -4.62 -6.75
N TRP A 164 3.48 -4.39 -5.58
CA TRP A 164 4.20 -4.14 -4.33
C TRP A 164 4.92 -5.37 -3.77
N LEU A 165 4.60 -6.59 -4.25
CA LEU A 165 5.25 -7.83 -3.83
C LEU A 165 6.61 -8.06 -4.49
N SER A 166 7.03 -7.17 -5.38
CA SER A 166 8.39 -7.08 -5.92
C SER A 166 9.21 -6.06 -5.15
N LEU A 167 10.35 -6.48 -4.60
CA LEU A 167 11.31 -5.56 -3.97
C LEU A 167 11.94 -4.60 -4.98
N LYS A 168 12.05 -5.03 -6.25
CA LYS A 168 12.58 -4.18 -7.34
C LYS A 168 11.58 -3.09 -7.71
N ASN A 169 10.29 -3.42 -7.79
CA ASN A 169 9.23 -2.44 -8.00
C ASN A 169 9.14 -1.48 -6.81
N ALA A 170 9.20 -1.99 -5.57
CA ALA A 170 9.16 -1.18 -4.36
C ALA A 170 10.22 -0.06 -4.37
N LYS A 171 11.44 -0.31 -4.86
CA LYS A 171 12.47 0.73 -5.02
C LYS A 171 12.04 1.83 -6.00
N THR A 172 11.47 1.45 -7.14
CA THR A 172 10.98 2.42 -8.14
C THR A 172 9.84 3.26 -7.57
N LEU A 173 8.90 2.60 -6.88
CA LEU A 173 7.70 3.23 -6.32
C LEU A 173 8.03 4.16 -5.15
N THR A 174 8.91 3.74 -4.23
CA THR A 174 9.35 4.58 -3.10
C THR A 174 10.09 5.83 -3.59
N LYS A 175 10.87 5.69 -4.67
CA LYS A 175 11.51 6.85 -5.29
C LYS A 175 10.49 7.84 -5.87
N ALA A 176 9.47 7.37 -6.58
CA ALA A 176 8.42 8.24 -7.12
C ALA A 176 7.66 8.98 -6.01
N ILE A 177 7.35 8.29 -4.90
CA ILE A 177 6.73 8.89 -3.72
C ILE A 177 7.63 9.98 -3.11
N ALA A 178 8.94 9.72 -2.98
CA ALA A 178 9.89 10.69 -2.45
C ALA A 178 10.02 11.92 -3.35
N ASP A 179 10.05 11.72 -4.67
CA ASP A 179 10.14 12.80 -5.65
C ASP A 179 8.91 13.74 -5.53
N ASP A 180 7.69 13.21 -5.44
CA ASP A 180 6.47 14.01 -5.28
C ASP A 180 6.37 14.67 -3.90
N LEU A 181 6.78 14.01 -2.82
CA LEU A 181 6.88 14.63 -1.49
C LEU A 181 7.87 15.81 -1.49
N CYS A 182 8.99 15.70 -2.21
CA CYS A 182 9.96 16.78 -2.37
C CYS A 182 9.39 18.00 -3.13
N GLU A 183 8.45 17.77 -4.05
CA GLU A 183 7.78 18.86 -4.77
C GLU A 183 6.70 19.55 -3.93
N ILE A 184 6.00 18.78 -3.09
CA ILE A 184 4.94 19.29 -2.20
C ILE A 184 5.57 20.07 -1.02
N ASP A 185 6.69 19.59 -0.50
CA ASP A 185 7.37 20.12 0.69
C ASP A 185 8.87 20.32 0.44
N GLU A 186 9.19 21.40 -0.25
CA GLU A 186 10.56 21.75 -0.60
C GLU A 186 11.45 22.02 0.63
N GLU A 187 10.85 22.41 1.76
CA GLU A 187 11.57 22.68 3.01
C GLU A 187 12.25 21.42 3.58
N HIS A 188 11.58 20.25 3.48
CA HIS A 188 12.07 18.98 4.02
C HIS A 188 12.65 18.03 2.97
N LYS A 189 12.83 18.49 1.73
CA LYS A 189 13.33 17.70 0.60
C LYS A 189 14.58 16.88 0.93
N ASP A 190 15.57 17.47 1.57
CA ASP A 190 16.83 16.77 1.90
C ASP A 190 16.60 15.62 2.91
N ILE A 191 15.55 15.69 3.71
CA ILE A 191 15.17 14.63 4.66
C ILE A 191 14.56 13.48 3.87
N TYR A 192 13.58 13.74 3.00
CA TYR A 192 12.91 12.73 2.20
C TYR A 192 13.90 11.96 1.31
N MET A 193 14.75 12.66 0.58
CA MET A 193 15.77 12.05 -0.28
C MET A 193 16.77 11.19 0.50
N ARG A 194 17.18 11.63 1.70
CA ARG A 194 18.08 10.84 2.56
C ARG A 194 17.39 9.59 3.09
N ASN A 195 16.13 9.69 3.52
CA ASN A 195 15.39 8.57 4.06
C ASN A 195 15.04 7.55 2.98
N GLU A 196 14.60 8.02 1.81
CA GLU A 196 14.36 7.17 0.64
C GLU A 196 15.60 6.36 0.29
N LYS A 197 16.77 7.00 0.16
CA LYS A 197 18.00 6.31 -0.13
C LYS A 197 18.38 5.28 0.93
N ALA A 198 18.19 5.58 2.20
CA ALA A 198 18.45 4.64 3.28
C ALA A 198 17.45 3.45 3.25
N TYR A 199 16.23 3.70 2.78
CA TYR A 199 15.24 2.66 2.60
C TYR A 199 15.54 1.77 1.39
N GLU A 200 15.95 2.37 0.26
CA GLU A 200 16.45 1.65 -0.93
C GLU A 200 17.59 0.67 -0.57
N GLU A 201 18.54 1.09 0.28
CA GLU A 201 19.63 0.23 0.75
C GLU A 201 19.13 -1.00 1.55
N LYS A 202 18.04 -0.84 2.32
CA LYS A 202 17.40 -1.96 3.03
C LYS A 202 16.70 -2.92 2.05
N LEU A 203 15.95 -2.35 1.07
CA LEU A 203 15.29 -3.12 0.01
C LEU A 203 16.31 -3.92 -0.81
N ASP A 204 17.43 -3.29 -1.19
CA ASP A 204 18.53 -3.94 -1.91
C ASP A 204 19.17 -5.08 -1.12
N THR A 205 19.26 -4.95 0.20
CA THR A 205 19.81 -6.00 1.05
C THR A 205 18.87 -7.20 1.07
N LEU A 206 17.59 -6.96 1.28
CA LEU A 206 16.57 -8.01 1.32
C LEU A 206 16.40 -8.68 -0.07
N ASP A 207 16.44 -7.92 -1.17
CA ASP A 207 16.39 -8.44 -2.55
C ASP A 207 17.53 -9.46 -2.80
N LYS A 208 18.76 -9.14 -2.36
CA LYS A 208 19.90 -10.06 -2.44
C LYS A 208 19.72 -11.31 -1.59
N GLU A 209 19.06 -11.20 -0.43
CA GLU A 209 18.77 -12.36 0.42
C GLU A 209 17.74 -13.29 -0.23
N TYR A 210 16.70 -12.74 -0.85
CA TYR A 210 15.74 -13.50 -1.66
C TYR A 210 16.45 -14.23 -2.80
N GLN A 211 17.25 -13.51 -3.60
CA GLN A 211 18.00 -14.10 -4.71
C GLN A 211 18.92 -15.22 -4.22
N GLY A 212 19.69 -14.98 -3.16
CA GLY A 212 20.59 -15.97 -2.59
C GLY A 212 19.86 -17.22 -2.07
N THR A 213 18.65 -17.05 -1.51
CA THR A 213 17.80 -18.16 -1.06
C THR A 213 17.35 -19.02 -2.23
N VAL A 214 16.86 -18.40 -3.29
CA VAL A 214 16.39 -19.10 -4.49
C VAL A 214 17.56 -19.76 -5.25
N ASP A 215 18.71 -19.10 -5.33
CA ASP A 215 19.90 -19.66 -5.99
C ASP A 215 20.40 -20.92 -5.29
N ALA A 216 20.30 -20.99 -3.96
CA ALA A 216 20.70 -22.14 -3.16
C ALA A 216 19.67 -23.28 -3.16
N ALA A 217 18.43 -23.02 -3.57
CA ALA A 217 17.34 -23.99 -3.53
C ALA A 217 17.47 -25.03 -4.65
N SER A 218 17.19 -26.30 -4.32
CA SER A 218 17.10 -27.38 -5.30
C SER A 218 15.71 -27.48 -5.94
N GLN A 219 14.65 -27.13 -5.20
CA GLN A 219 13.28 -27.01 -5.67
C GLN A 219 12.99 -25.53 -5.92
N LYS A 220 12.40 -25.20 -7.08
CA LYS A 220 12.09 -23.83 -7.48
C LYS A 220 10.62 -23.64 -7.87
N THR A 221 9.80 -24.61 -7.52
CA THR A 221 8.36 -24.55 -7.78
C THR A 221 7.59 -24.41 -6.47
N LEU A 222 6.72 -23.45 -6.41
CA LEU A 222 5.78 -23.22 -5.31
C LEU A 222 4.39 -23.75 -5.70
N LEU A 223 3.58 -24.16 -4.72
CA LEU A 223 2.21 -24.57 -4.97
C LEU A 223 1.27 -23.93 -3.97
N PHE A 224 0.29 -23.18 -4.48
CA PHE A 224 -0.69 -22.45 -3.70
C PHE A 224 -2.04 -23.19 -3.72
N GLY A 225 -2.52 -23.57 -2.56
CA GLY A 225 -3.90 -23.99 -2.35
C GLY A 225 -4.78 -22.78 -2.05
N ASP A 226 -4.65 -21.74 -2.83
CA ASP A 226 -5.26 -20.42 -2.65
C ASP A 226 -5.13 -19.58 -3.93
N ARG A 227 -5.50 -18.27 -3.87
CA ARG A 227 -5.16 -17.26 -4.88
C ARG A 227 -3.65 -17.03 -4.94
N PHE A 228 -3.20 -16.49 -6.08
CA PHE A 228 -1.78 -16.30 -6.33
C PHE A 228 -1.42 -14.82 -6.62
N PRO A 229 -1.28 -13.97 -5.61
CA PRO A 229 -0.87 -12.58 -5.81
C PRO A 229 0.64 -12.36 -5.96
N PHE A 230 1.46 -13.41 -6.03
CA PHE A 230 2.93 -13.31 -5.98
C PHE A 230 3.61 -13.34 -7.36
N ARG A 231 2.89 -12.93 -8.44
CA ARG A 231 3.39 -12.94 -9.82
C ARG A 231 4.75 -12.23 -9.96
N TYR A 232 4.86 -11.02 -9.44
CA TYR A 232 6.09 -10.23 -9.51
C TYR A 232 7.23 -10.84 -8.68
N LEU A 233 6.93 -11.39 -7.50
CA LEU A 233 7.93 -12.03 -6.65
C LEU A 233 8.53 -13.27 -7.33
N VAL A 234 7.71 -14.15 -7.90
CA VAL A 234 8.23 -15.37 -8.56
C VAL A 234 9.03 -15.03 -9.80
N ASP A 235 8.62 -14.05 -10.58
CA ASP A 235 9.35 -13.59 -11.76
C ASP A 235 10.68 -12.95 -11.41
N ASP A 236 10.73 -12.16 -10.33
CA ASP A 236 11.94 -11.48 -9.88
C ASP A 236 13.08 -12.45 -9.60
N TYR A 237 12.74 -13.64 -9.09
CA TYR A 237 13.75 -14.63 -8.65
C TYR A 237 13.77 -15.91 -9.49
N GLY A 238 12.96 -16.00 -10.56
CA GLY A 238 12.92 -17.16 -11.46
C GLY A 238 12.37 -18.41 -10.78
N LEU A 239 11.31 -18.26 -9.99
CA LEU A 239 10.52 -19.35 -9.43
C LEU A 239 9.40 -19.73 -10.38
N ASP A 240 9.00 -20.99 -10.37
CA ASP A 240 7.77 -21.46 -11.00
C ASP A 240 6.68 -21.70 -9.96
N TYR A 241 5.43 -21.81 -10.40
CA TYR A 241 4.31 -21.97 -9.49
C TYR A 241 3.12 -22.70 -10.10
N TYR A 242 2.29 -23.28 -9.22
CA TYR A 242 0.94 -23.72 -9.47
C TYR A 242 0.03 -23.09 -8.40
N ALA A 243 -1.22 -22.79 -8.74
CA ALA A 243 -2.17 -22.22 -7.79
C ALA A 243 -3.61 -22.63 -8.12
N ALA A 244 -4.52 -22.44 -7.16
CA ALA A 244 -5.92 -22.72 -7.39
C ALA A 244 -6.59 -21.64 -8.24
N PHE A 245 -6.22 -20.36 -7.99
CA PHE A 245 -6.83 -19.20 -8.66
C PHE A 245 -5.76 -18.17 -9.02
N VAL A 246 -6.09 -17.30 -9.95
CA VAL A 246 -5.33 -16.07 -10.23
C VAL A 246 -5.32 -15.12 -9.01
N GLY A 247 -4.46 -14.10 -9.06
CA GLY A 247 -4.23 -13.20 -7.92
C GLY A 247 -5.44 -12.36 -7.54
N CYS A 248 -6.14 -11.84 -8.53
CA CYS A 248 -7.29 -10.95 -8.37
C CYS A 248 -8.62 -11.67 -8.15
N SER A 249 -8.66 -13.01 -8.24
CA SER A 249 -9.89 -13.78 -8.11
C SER A 249 -10.59 -13.59 -6.77
N ALA A 250 -11.91 -13.48 -6.82
CA ALA A 250 -12.79 -13.49 -5.65
C ALA A 250 -13.24 -14.90 -5.24
N GLU A 251 -12.86 -15.94 -5.97
CA GLU A 251 -13.27 -17.32 -5.74
C GLU A 251 -12.71 -17.88 -4.42
N THR A 252 -13.54 -18.64 -3.73
CA THR A 252 -13.22 -19.25 -2.44
C THR A 252 -13.37 -20.78 -2.42
N GLU A 253 -13.91 -21.37 -3.48
CA GLU A 253 -14.19 -22.81 -3.61
C GLU A 253 -13.59 -23.30 -4.93
N ALA A 254 -12.60 -24.19 -4.85
CA ALA A 254 -11.98 -24.79 -6.01
C ALA A 254 -12.76 -26.02 -6.50
N SER A 255 -12.77 -26.24 -7.82
CA SER A 255 -13.37 -27.42 -8.44
C SER A 255 -12.64 -28.70 -8.03
N PHE A 256 -13.32 -29.83 -8.23
CA PHE A 256 -12.69 -31.14 -7.99
C PHE A 256 -11.50 -31.36 -8.93
N GLU A 257 -11.57 -30.88 -10.16
CA GLU A 257 -10.53 -30.97 -11.18
C GLU A 257 -9.27 -30.21 -10.74
N THR A 258 -9.42 -28.98 -10.28
CA THR A 258 -8.32 -28.12 -9.77
C THR A 258 -7.65 -28.76 -8.56
N VAL A 259 -8.43 -29.19 -7.57
CA VAL A 259 -7.88 -29.87 -6.37
C VAL A 259 -7.13 -31.14 -6.74
N LYS A 260 -7.69 -31.94 -7.67
CA LYS A 260 -7.04 -33.18 -8.14
C LYS A 260 -5.73 -32.86 -8.86
N PHE A 261 -5.73 -31.92 -9.79
CA PHE A 261 -4.54 -31.50 -10.53
C PHE A 261 -3.44 -31.04 -9.59
N LEU A 262 -3.75 -30.16 -8.65
CA LEU A 262 -2.76 -29.63 -7.69
C LEU A 262 -2.23 -30.73 -6.76
N SER A 263 -3.06 -31.69 -6.32
CA SER A 263 -2.62 -32.83 -5.53
C SER A 263 -1.67 -33.74 -6.30
N GLU A 264 -1.96 -34.00 -7.61
CA GLU A 264 -1.10 -34.75 -8.49
C GLU A 264 0.24 -34.04 -8.73
N LYS A 265 0.25 -32.70 -8.84
CA LYS A 265 1.49 -31.89 -8.96
C LYS A 265 2.34 -31.90 -7.68
N VAL A 266 1.72 -31.85 -6.50
CA VAL A 266 2.43 -32.06 -5.24
C VAL A 266 3.19 -33.39 -5.25
N ASP A 267 2.51 -34.48 -5.66
CA ASP A 267 3.09 -35.81 -5.72
C ASP A 267 4.16 -35.96 -6.81
N GLU A 268 3.93 -35.39 -7.99
CA GLU A 268 4.84 -35.43 -9.15
C GLU A 268 6.17 -34.74 -8.84
N LEU A 269 6.09 -33.55 -8.21
CA LEU A 269 7.24 -32.72 -7.92
C LEU A 269 7.85 -33.02 -6.55
N GLY A 270 7.21 -33.87 -5.74
CA GLY A 270 7.64 -34.21 -4.40
C GLY A 270 7.64 -33.03 -3.43
N LEU A 271 6.68 -32.12 -3.61
CA LEU A 271 6.58 -30.91 -2.77
C LEU A 271 6.23 -31.29 -1.34
N LYS A 272 6.89 -30.65 -0.39
CA LYS A 272 6.65 -30.85 1.05
C LYS A 272 5.70 -29.83 1.66
N ASN A 273 5.42 -28.77 0.90
CA ASN A 273 4.65 -27.64 1.40
C ASN A 273 3.58 -27.24 0.39
N VAL A 274 2.40 -26.84 0.89
CA VAL A 274 1.34 -26.15 0.16
C VAL A 274 1.20 -24.77 0.78
N ILE A 275 1.08 -23.74 -0.03
CA ILE A 275 1.09 -22.35 0.43
C ILE A 275 -0.33 -21.78 0.37
N THR A 276 -0.65 -20.91 1.32
CA THR A 276 -1.86 -20.08 1.35
C THR A 276 -1.47 -18.63 1.55
N ILE A 277 -2.41 -17.71 1.30
CA ILE A 277 -2.22 -16.30 1.67
C ILE A 277 -2.67 -16.03 3.12
N GLU A 278 -2.40 -14.83 3.62
CA GLU A 278 -2.85 -14.42 4.95
C GLU A 278 -4.37 -14.45 5.05
N LYS A 279 -4.88 -14.69 6.26
CA LYS A 279 -6.33 -14.82 6.58
C LYS A 279 -7.10 -15.90 5.81
N SER A 280 -6.42 -16.76 5.04
CA SER A 280 -7.02 -17.92 4.41
C SER A 280 -7.62 -18.87 5.45
N ASP A 281 -8.77 -19.47 5.14
CA ASP A 281 -9.34 -20.56 5.97
C ASP A 281 -8.63 -21.92 5.73
N GLN A 282 -7.73 -21.96 4.73
CA GLN A 282 -6.92 -23.12 4.36
C GLN A 282 -7.70 -24.35 3.89
N LYS A 283 -8.98 -24.22 3.57
CA LYS A 283 -9.80 -25.40 3.19
C LYS A 283 -9.26 -26.07 1.93
N ILE A 284 -8.95 -25.28 0.90
CA ILE A 284 -8.45 -25.78 -0.38
C ILE A 284 -7.10 -26.45 -0.16
N ALA A 285 -6.17 -25.79 0.52
CA ALA A 285 -4.85 -26.35 0.84
C ALA A 285 -4.95 -27.66 1.62
N LYS A 286 -5.82 -27.76 2.64
CA LYS A 286 -6.08 -29.00 3.38
C LYS A 286 -6.64 -30.09 2.48
N THR A 287 -7.59 -29.75 1.60
CA THR A 287 -8.19 -30.71 0.66
C THR A 287 -7.14 -31.22 -0.33
N ILE A 288 -6.25 -30.35 -0.82
CA ILE A 288 -5.12 -30.76 -1.67
C ILE A 288 -4.25 -31.76 -0.93
N VAL A 289 -3.78 -31.44 0.29
CA VAL A 289 -2.96 -32.33 1.10
C VAL A 289 -3.63 -33.68 1.38
N GLU A 290 -4.92 -33.68 1.71
CA GLU A 290 -5.70 -34.91 1.95
C GLU A 290 -5.81 -35.82 0.72
N ASN A 291 -5.64 -35.28 -0.50
CA ASN A 291 -5.69 -36.00 -1.76
C ASN A 291 -4.31 -36.40 -2.30
N THR A 292 -3.20 -35.97 -1.70
CA THR A 292 -1.85 -36.44 -2.03
C THR A 292 -1.62 -37.86 -1.54
N LYS A 293 -0.56 -38.52 -2.04
CA LYS A 293 -0.19 -39.90 -1.62
C LYS A 293 0.23 -39.97 -0.14
N ASP A 294 1.07 -39.04 0.29
CA ASP A 294 1.70 -39.08 1.60
C ASP A 294 0.85 -38.35 2.68
N LYS A 295 0.02 -37.39 2.29
CA LYS A 295 -0.88 -36.61 3.15
C LYS A 295 -0.19 -35.96 4.35
N ASN A 296 1.04 -35.52 4.17
CA ASN A 296 1.90 -35.02 5.25
C ASN A 296 2.59 -33.69 4.90
N GLN A 297 2.15 -33.00 3.84
CA GLN A 297 2.65 -31.70 3.48
C GLN A 297 2.29 -30.67 4.55
N ASN A 298 3.22 -29.74 4.82
CA ASN A 298 2.92 -28.60 5.66
C ASN A 298 2.08 -27.60 4.87
N ILE A 299 1.29 -26.80 5.59
CA ILE A 299 0.61 -25.64 5.03
C ILE A 299 1.34 -24.41 5.56
N LEU A 300 1.94 -23.64 4.65
CA LEU A 300 2.65 -22.40 4.95
C LEU A 300 1.81 -21.21 4.51
N THR A 301 2.09 -20.04 5.07
CA THR A 301 1.39 -18.79 4.70
C THR A 301 2.40 -17.76 4.23
N LEU A 302 2.23 -17.26 3.01
CA LEU A 302 2.86 -16.03 2.52
C LEU A 302 1.87 -14.88 2.68
N ASP A 303 2.36 -13.75 3.16
CA ASP A 303 1.54 -12.57 3.43
C ASP A 303 1.60 -11.63 2.22
N SER A 304 0.46 -11.44 1.56
CA SER A 304 0.33 -10.55 0.40
C SER A 304 0.13 -9.08 0.79
N MET A 305 -0.05 -8.80 2.06
CA MET A 305 -0.32 -7.46 2.62
C MET A 305 -1.65 -6.82 2.16
N GLN A 306 -2.54 -7.58 1.51
CA GLN A 306 -3.85 -7.09 1.07
C GLN A 306 -4.82 -6.87 2.24
N SER A 307 -4.61 -7.55 3.35
CA SER A 307 -5.53 -7.54 4.49
C SER A 307 -4.94 -6.95 5.75
N THR A 308 -3.92 -6.08 5.64
CA THR A 308 -3.27 -5.47 6.80
C THR A 308 -4.21 -4.50 7.51
N LEU A 309 -4.29 -4.61 8.83
CA LEU A 309 -5.16 -3.77 9.67
C LEU A 309 -4.40 -2.55 10.20
N SER A 310 -5.13 -1.45 10.43
CA SER A 310 -4.60 -0.31 11.20
C SER A 310 -3.97 -0.72 12.54
N ASP A 311 -4.50 -1.75 13.19
CA ASP A 311 -3.97 -2.22 14.47
C ASP A 311 -2.65 -2.98 14.29
N ASP A 312 -2.45 -3.69 13.20
CA ASP A 312 -1.16 -4.33 12.87
C ASP A 312 -0.08 -3.25 12.69
N VAL A 313 -0.41 -2.17 11.98
CA VAL A 313 0.49 -1.02 11.78
C VAL A 313 0.84 -0.33 13.10
N LYS A 314 -0.12 -0.12 13.99
CA LYS A 314 0.11 0.43 15.34
C LYS A 314 0.98 -0.47 16.22
N ASN A 315 0.91 -1.78 15.99
CA ASN A 315 1.72 -2.79 16.67
C ASN A 315 3.13 -2.95 16.08
N GLY A 316 3.46 -2.15 15.06
CA GLY A 316 4.81 -2.09 14.49
C GLY A 316 5.03 -2.94 13.25
N THR A 317 3.97 -3.42 12.58
CA THR A 317 4.09 -4.06 11.27
C THR A 317 4.57 -3.03 10.26
N THR A 318 5.62 -3.38 9.49
CA THR A 318 6.17 -2.61 8.38
C THR A 318 6.24 -3.48 7.14
N TYR A 319 6.26 -2.85 5.95
CA TYR A 319 6.46 -3.55 4.68
C TYR A 319 7.69 -4.47 4.71
N LEU A 320 8.84 -3.94 5.14
CA LEU A 320 10.06 -4.73 5.26
C LEU A 320 9.88 -5.92 6.20
N SER A 321 9.25 -5.72 7.38
CA SER A 321 9.08 -6.81 8.34
C SER A 321 8.18 -7.94 7.82
N VAL A 322 7.22 -7.62 6.94
CA VAL A 322 6.39 -8.63 6.26
C VAL A 322 7.21 -9.35 5.20
N MET A 323 7.94 -8.63 4.35
CA MET A 323 8.78 -9.23 3.33
C MET A 323 9.92 -10.09 3.94
N GLU A 324 10.51 -9.69 5.08
CA GLU A 324 11.46 -10.51 5.82
C GLU A 324 10.84 -11.82 6.32
N LYS A 325 9.62 -11.80 6.84
CA LYS A 325 8.88 -13.02 7.23
C LYS A 325 8.56 -13.89 6.02
N ASN A 326 8.15 -13.29 4.91
CA ASN A 326 7.90 -14.00 3.66
C ASN A 326 9.16 -14.70 3.16
N LEU A 327 10.34 -14.09 3.33
CA LEU A 327 11.62 -14.74 3.00
C LEU A 327 11.85 -16.00 3.86
N GLU A 328 11.54 -15.95 5.15
CA GLU A 328 11.69 -17.15 6.02
C GLU A 328 10.72 -18.27 5.60
N VAL A 329 9.47 -17.91 5.25
CA VAL A 329 8.51 -18.87 4.70
C VAL A 329 9.00 -19.45 3.37
N LEU A 330 9.55 -18.61 2.48
CA LEU A 330 10.10 -19.06 1.20
C LEU A 330 11.28 -20.02 1.40
N LYS A 331 12.16 -19.76 2.36
CA LYS A 331 13.26 -20.69 2.73
C LYS A 331 12.74 -22.07 3.13
N GLU A 332 11.62 -22.13 3.86
CA GLU A 332 10.99 -23.40 4.22
C GLU A 332 10.28 -24.05 3.02
N ALA A 333 9.61 -23.26 2.20
CA ALA A 333 8.86 -23.74 1.05
C ALA A 333 9.76 -24.40 -0.01
N LEU A 334 11.01 -23.93 -0.16
CA LEU A 334 11.96 -24.38 -1.17
C LEU A 334 12.90 -25.52 -0.68
N GLN A 335 12.69 -26.07 0.52
CA GLN A 335 13.40 -27.25 1.06
C GLN A 335 12.74 -28.53 0.54
#